data_d0c6d84d0902f0111e6d950582534c37
#
_entry.id   d0c6d84d0902f0111e6d950582534c37
#
_cell.length_a   1.000
_cell.length_b   1.000
_cell.length_c   1.000
_cell.angle_alpha   90.00
_cell.angle_beta   90.00
_cell.angle_gamma   90.00
#
_symmetry.space_group_name_H-M   'P 1'
#
loop_
_entity.id
_entity.type
_entity.pdbx_description
1 polymer ?
#
loop_
_entity_poly.entity_id
_entity_poly.type
_entity_poly.pdbx_seq_one_letter_code
_entity_poly.pdbx_strand_id
1 'polypeptide(L)'
;MPSTFDPGALLARSYALPGGLRVTLRLSRIRDLSAIEALFAREGHGLTRFELARLLRSHPRERLLVCATALIDGGETIVGFGAIGLDRADISPALIVTDTERAPDLGSLLGEALLGRAEALVRTRAA
;
A
#
# COMPACT_ATOMS: atom_id res chain seq x y z
N MET A 1 -25.19 -12.14 11.22
CA MET A 1 -23.75 -12.05 11.49
C MET A 1 -23.05 -11.24 10.43
N PRO A 2 -22.44 -10.18 10.81
CA PRO A 2 -21.74 -9.41 9.83
C PRO A 2 -20.63 -10.24 9.19
N SER A 3 -20.30 -9.90 7.97
CA SER A 3 -19.17 -10.51 7.32
C SER A 3 -17.94 -10.33 8.19
N THR A 4 -17.21 -11.39 8.39
CA THR A 4 -15.95 -11.33 9.10
C THR A 4 -14.88 -10.64 8.28
N PHE A 5 -15.12 -10.50 6.97
CA PHE A 5 -14.19 -9.85 6.07
C PHE A 5 -14.72 -8.48 5.68
N ASP A 6 -14.13 -7.46 6.26
CA ASP A 6 -14.36 -6.08 5.86
C ASP A 6 -13.08 -5.59 5.17
N PRO A 7 -13.13 -5.35 3.86
CA PRO A 7 -11.95 -4.85 3.16
C PRO A 7 -11.41 -3.54 3.73
N GLY A 8 -12.29 -2.73 4.33
CA GLY A 8 -11.87 -1.51 5.01
C GLY A 8 -11.08 -1.78 6.27
N ALA A 9 -11.34 -2.92 6.93
CA ALA A 9 -10.66 -3.28 8.16
C ALA A 9 -9.22 -3.76 7.93
N LEU A 10 -8.88 -4.20 6.73
CA LEU A 10 -7.50 -4.52 6.38
C LEU A 10 -6.64 -3.26 6.30
N LEU A 11 -7.29 -2.16 5.92
CA LEU A 11 -6.68 -0.84 5.97
C LEU A 11 -7.06 -0.23 7.32
N ALA A 12 -6.29 0.68 7.83
CA ALA A 12 -6.46 1.30 9.13
C ALA A 12 -6.20 0.34 10.31
N ARG A 13 -5.68 -0.86 10.05
CA ARG A 13 -5.24 -1.77 11.09
C ARG A 13 -3.76 -1.65 11.32
N SER A 14 -3.37 -1.87 12.58
CA SER A 14 -1.96 -1.97 12.94
C SER A 14 -1.52 -3.42 12.94
N TYR A 15 -0.35 -3.66 12.41
CA TYR A 15 0.27 -4.98 12.33
C TYR A 15 1.65 -4.93 12.98
N ALA A 16 1.95 -5.91 13.82
CA ALA A 16 3.30 -6.05 14.36
C ALA A 16 4.12 -6.90 13.39
N LEU A 17 5.22 -6.37 12.90
CA LEU A 17 6.15 -7.13 12.08
C LEU A 17 7.02 -8.02 12.96
N PRO A 18 7.59 -9.12 12.42
CA PRO A 18 8.45 -10.02 13.22
C PRO A 18 9.57 -9.32 13.97
N GLY A 19 10.10 -8.24 13.43
CA GLY A 19 11.14 -7.45 14.08
C GLY A 19 10.65 -6.49 15.16
N GLY A 20 9.34 -6.47 15.41
CA GLY A 20 8.75 -5.64 16.45
C GLY A 20 8.21 -4.30 15.99
N LEU A 21 8.52 -3.88 14.78
CA LEU A 21 7.98 -2.63 14.26
C LEU A 21 6.48 -2.76 14.03
N ARG A 22 5.71 -1.80 14.52
CA ARG A 22 4.27 -1.77 14.30
C ARG A 22 3.95 -0.83 13.15
N VAL A 23 3.23 -1.35 12.16
CA VAL A 23 2.86 -0.57 10.98
C VAL A 23 1.34 -0.48 10.84
N THR A 24 0.89 0.62 10.26
CA THR A 24 -0.53 0.81 9.93
C THR A 24 -0.66 0.93 8.43
N LEU A 25 -1.60 0.19 7.85
CA LEU A 25 -1.89 0.27 6.42
C LEU A 25 -3.05 1.25 6.21
N ARG A 26 -2.89 2.15 5.26
CA ARG A 26 -3.94 3.10 4.89
C ARG A 26 -3.87 3.43 3.40
N LEU A 27 -4.94 4.01 2.88
CA LEU A 27 -4.94 4.47 1.49
C LEU A 27 -3.94 5.60 1.31
N SER A 28 -3.22 5.56 0.20
CA SER A 28 -2.29 6.63 -0.17
C SER A 28 -3.07 7.80 -0.77
N ARG A 29 -2.56 9.00 -0.56
CA ARG A 29 -3.15 10.24 -1.05
C ARG A 29 -2.07 11.09 -1.69
N ILE A 30 -2.49 12.07 -2.50
CA ILE A 30 -1.54 12.96 -3.17
C ILE A 30 -0.63 13.70 -2.18
N ARG A 31 -1.11 13.99 -0.99
CA ARG A 31 -0.31 14.62 0.06
C ARG A 31 0.85 13.76 0.54
N ASP A 32 0.82 12.45 0.24
CA ASP A 32 1.88 11.53 0.60
C ASP A 32 3.03 11.53 -0.41
N LEU A 33 2.90 12.28 -1.48
CA LEU A 33 3.84 12.25 -2.61
C LEU A 33 5.29 12.41 -2.17
N SER A 34 5.60 13.43 -1.37
CA SER A 34 6.98 13.69 -0.97
C SER A 34 7.56 12.58 -0.10
N ALA A 35 6.76 12.01 0.79
CA ALA A 35 7.21 10.91 1.65
C ALA A 35 7.42 9.63 0.84
N ILE A 36 6.54 9.35 -0.12
CA ILE A 36 6.67 8.19 -0.99
C ILE A 36 7.88 8.36 -1.92
N GLU A 37 8.08 9.56 -2.44
CA GLU A 37 9.25 9.87 -3.26
C GLU A 37 10.55 9.61 -2.49
N ALA A 38 10.59 10.02 -1.22
CA ALA A 38 11.75 9.77 -0.37
C ALA A 38 12.00 8.27 -0.15
N LEU A 39 10.93 7.50 0.02
CA LEU A 39 11.04 6.05 0.15
C LEU A 39 11.62 5.44 -1.13
N PHE A 40 11.11 5.83 -2.29
CA PHE A 40 11.58 5.34 -3.58
C PHE A 40 13.05 5.66 -3.78
N ALA A 41 13.47 6.87 -3.42
CA ALA A 41 14.86 7.28 -3.54
C ALA A 41 15.78 6.43 -2.67
N ARG A 42 15.36 6.15 -1.43
CA ARG A 42 16.15 5.31 -0.52
C ARG A 42 16.31 3.89 -1.05
N GLU A 43 15.27 3.37 -1.69
CA GLU A 43 15.25 2.00 -2.19
C GLU A 43 15.73 1.87 -3.64
N GLY A 44 16.18 2.95 -4.23
CA GLY A 44 16.73 2.93 -5.58
C GLY A 44 15.69 2.75 -6.69
N HIS A 45 14.44 3.10 -6.44
CA HIS A 45 13.39 3.00 -7.45
C HIS A 45 13.40 4.20 -8.39
N GLY A 46 13.23 3.92 -9.68
CA GLY A 46 13.42 4.91 -10.74
C GLY A 46 12.20 5.70 -11.17
N LEU A 47 11.06 5.62 -10.48
CA LEU A 47 9.92 6.43 -10.84
C LEU A 47 10.17 7.90 -10.56
N THR A 48 9.87 8.74 -11.55
CA THR A 48 10.00 10.18 -11.38
C THR A 48 8.87 10.72 -10.50
N ARG A 49 9.08 11.92 -9.97
CA ARG A 49 8.03 12.59 -9.20
C ARG A 49 6.74 12.75 -10.01
N PHE A 50 6.88 13.07 -11.30
CA PHE A 50 5.74 13.22 -12.20
C PHE A 50 4.96 11.92 -12.36
N GLU A 51 5.68 10.82 -12.59
CA GLU A 51 5.07 9.50 -12.73
C GLU A 51 4.37 9.07 -11.44
N LEU A 52 5.01 9.31 -10.31
CA LEU A 52 4.45 8.99 -9.00
C LEU A 52 3.21 9.83 -8.70
N ALA A 53 3.24 11.11 -9.03
CA ALA A 53 2.07 11.98 -8.87
C ALA A 53 0.89 11.51 -9.73
N ARG A 54 1.16 11.09 -10.96
CA ARG A 54 0.13 10.52 -11.82
C ARG A 54 -0.48 9.27 -11.22
N LEU A 55 0.38 8.41 -10.68
CA LEU A 55 -0.07 7.18 -10.04
C LEU A 55 -0.99 7.49 -8.86
N LEU A 56 -0.61 8.44 -8.02
CA LEU A 56 -1.41 8.82 -6.84
C LEU A 56 -2.73 9.48 -7.19
N ARG A 57 -2.88 9.98 -8.41
CA ARG A 57 -4.13 10.55 -8.90
C ARG A 57 -5.01 9.55 -9.64
N SER A 58 -4.62 8.29 -9.65
CA SER A 58 -5.43 7.24 -10.29
C SER A 58 -6.80 7.15 -9.68
N HIS A 59 -7.78 6.85 -10.51
CA HIS A 59 -9.14 6.65 -10.05
C HIS A 59 -9.21 5.43 -9.12
N PRO A 60 -9.93 5.50 -7.99
CA PRO A 60 -10.02 4.37 -7.05
C PRO A 60 -10.55 3.07 -7.66
N ARG A 61 -11.28 3.16 -8.77
CA ARG A 61 -11.77 1.98 -9.47
C ARG A 61 -10.72 1.34 -10.37
N GLU A 62 -9.67 2.07 -10.70
CA GLU A 62 -8.62 1.58 -11.58
C GLU A 62 -7.44 1.03 -10.83
N ARG A 63 -7.12 1.62 -9.68
CA ARG A 63 -5.97 1.21 -8.89
C ARG A 63 -6.24 1.33 -7.41
N LEU A 64 -5.69 0.39 -6.68
CA LEU A 64 -5.64 0.43 -5.23
C LEU A 64 -4.23 0.88 -4.82
N LEU A 65 -4.16 1.95 -4.05
CA LEU A 65 -2.89 2.54 -3.61
C LEU A 65 -2.88 2.57 -2.09
N VAL A 66 -1.91 1.88 -1.50
CA VAL A 66 -1.82 1.73 -0.05
C VAL A 66 -0.42 2.13 0.41
N CYS A 67 -0.33 2.81 1.54
CA CYS A 67 0.95 2.99 2.20
C CYS A 67 0.94 2.38 3.60
N ALA A 68 2.11 1.99 4.05
CA ALA A 68 2.34 1.50 5.39
C ALA A 68 3.11 2.57 6.15
N THR A 69 2.60 2.94 7.31
CA THR A 69 3.23 3.96 8.14
C THR A 69 3.65 3.38 9.47
N ALA A 70 4.67 3.95 10.07
CA ALA A 70 5.14 3.59 11.40
C ALA A 70 5.53 4.87 12.14
N LEU A 71 5.45 4.82 13.45
CA LEU A 71 5.98 5.92 14.26
C LEU A 71 7.48 5.69 14.46
N ILE A 72 8.27 6.59 13.93
CA ILE A 72 9.73 6.54 14.03
C ILE A 72 10.17 7.89 14.58
N ASP A 73 10.88 7.85 15.69
CA ASP A 73 11.34 9.07 16.38
C ASP A 73 10.18 10.05 16.66
N GLY A 74 9.01 9.50 17.00
CA GLY A 74 7.85 10.31 17.35
C GLY A 74 7.07 10.85 16.18
N GLY A 75 7.45 10.56 14.93
CA GLY A 75 6.74 11.02 13.75
C GLY A 75 6.24 9.90 12.86
N GLU A 76 5.12 10.13 12.20
CA GLU A 76 4.61 9.19 11.21
C GLU A 76 5.56 9.16 10.01
N THR A 77 6.03 7.97 9.67
CA THR A 77 6.95 7.77 8.55
C THR A 77 6.37 6.72 7.63
N ILE A 78 6.40 6.97 6.32
CA ILE A 78 5.98 5.98 5.34
C ILE A 78 7.14 5.01 5.13
N VAL A 79 6.91 3.75 5.47
CA VAL A 79 7.91 2.68 5.35
C VAL A 79 7.55 1.68 4.25
N GLY A 80 6.41 1.85 3.61
CA GLY A 80 6.00 1.00 2.50
C GLY A 80 4.95 1.66 1.64
N PHE A 81 4.95 1.28 0.37
CA PHE A 81 3.97 1.72 -0.62
C PHE A 81 3.64 0.57 -1.54
N GLY A 82 2.36 0.39 -1.83
CA GLY A 82 1.92 -0.62 -2.76
C GLY A 82 0.83 -0.10 -3.68
N ALA A 83 0.89 -0.50 -4.93
CA ALA A 83 -0.09 -0.16 -5.94
C ALA A 83 -0.45 -1.40 -6.75
N ILE A 84 -1.72 -1.62 -6.99
CA ILE A 84 -2.19 -2.75 -7.80
C ILE A 84 -3.34 -2.29 -8.68
N GLY A 85 -3.31 -2.71 -9.95
CA GLY A 85 -4.38 -2.41 -10.88
C GLY A 85 -5.61 -3.27 -10.61
N LEU A 86 -6.78 -2.69 -10.83
CA LEU A 86 -8.07 -3.35 -10.58
C LEU A 86 -8.80 -3.58 -11.90
N ASP A 87 -8.07 -4.03 -12.93
CA ASP A 87 -8.66 -4.32 -14.22
C ASP A 87 -9.60 -5.52 -14.12
N ARG A 88 -10.68 -5.47 -14.88
CA ARG A 88 -11.68 -6.52 -14.88
C ARG A 88 -11.16 -7.88 -15.31
N ALA A 89 -10.28 -7.88 -16.31
CA ALA A 89 -9.83 -9.12 -16.91
C ALA A 89 -8.76 -9.78 -16.08
N ASP A 90 -7.96 -8.98 -15.40
CA ASP A 90 -6.81 -9.49 -14.68
C ASP A 90 -6.34 -8.47 -13.66
N ILE A 91 -5.91 -8.95 -12.52
CA ILE A 91 -5.32 -8.09 -11.51
C ILE A 91 -3.85 -7.93 -11.87
N SER A 92 -3.46 -6.70 -12.18
CA SER A 92 -2.08 -6.42 -12.57
C SER A 92 -1.11 -6.75 -11.45
N PRO A 93 0.13 -7.13 -11.79
CA PRO A 93 1.15 -7.32 -10.76
C PRO A 93 1.28 -6.08 -9.90
N ALA A 94 1.44 -6.31 -8.60
CA ALA A 94 1.58 -5.21 -7.66
C ALA A 94 2.95 -4.56 -7.78
N LEU A 95 2.98 -3.24 -7.67
CA LEU A 95 4.22 -2.51 -7.42
C LEU A 95 4.34 -2.35 -5.91
N ILE A 96 5.40 -2.89 -5.34
CA ILE A 96 5.61 -2.83 -3.89
C ILE A 96 7.02 -2.31 -3.63
N VAL A 97 7.10 -1.23 -2.85
CA VAL A 97 8.37 -0.66 -2.42
C VAL A 97 8.33 -0.53 -0.90
N THR A 98 9.29 -1.11 -0.22
CA THR A 98 9.34 -1.08 1.23
C THR A 98 10.71 -0.62 1.70
N ASP A 99 10.74 -0.04 2.91
CA ASP A 99 11.98 0.29 3.59
C ASP A 99 12.59 -1.00 4.11
N THR A 100 13.49 -1.60 3.33
CA THR A 100 14.04 -2.92 3.63
C THR A 100 14.92 -2.92 4.88
N GLU A 101 15.45 -1.78 5.26
CA GLU A 101 16.26 -1.64 6.47
C GLU A 101 15.40 -1.63 7.72
N ARG A 102 14.33 -0.82 7.73
CA ARG A 102 13.47 -0.65 8.91
C ARG A 102 12.35 -1.68 8.98
N ALA A 103 11.88 -2.16 7.84
CA ALA A 103 10.71 -3.03 7.75
C ALA A 103 10.96 -4.20 6.78
N PRO A 104 11.94 -5.07 7.09
CA PRO A 104 12.35 -6.12 6.14
C PRO A 104 11.24 -7.09 5.75
N ASP A 105 10.27 -7.32 6.62
CA ASP A 105 9.21 -8.30 6.35
C ASP A 105 7.91 -7.66 5.86
N LEU A 106 7.91 -6.36 5.64
CA LEU A 106 6.70 -5.64 5.25
C LEU A 106 6.20 -6.02 3.86
N GLY A 107 7.11 -6.35 2.94
CA GLY A 107 6.74 -6.65 1.56
C GLY A 107 5.68 -7.75 1.44
N SER A 108 5.84 -8.83 2.18
CA SER A 108 4.87 -9.94 2.17
C SER A 108 3.51 -9.52 2.72
N LEU A 109 3.50 -8.81 3.83
CA LEU A 109 2.26 -8.33 4.43
C LEU A 109 1.53 -7.39 3.48
N LEU A 110 2.25 -6.45 2.89
CA LEU A 110 1.68 -5.46 1.98
C LEU A 110 1.15 -6.13 0.72
N GLY A 111 1.89 -7.10 0.19
CA GLY A 111 1.45 -7.87 -0.98
C GLY A 111 0.16 -8.64 -0.72
N GLU A 112 0.07 -9.31 0.41
CA GLU A 112 -1.13 -10.05 0.79
C GLU A 112 -2.33 -9.13 0.98
N ALA A 113 -2.13 -8.00 1.65
CA ALA A 113 -3.19 -7.04 1.89
C ALA A 113 -3.71 -6.44 0.58
N LEU A 114 -2.81 -6.07 -0.33
CA LEU A 114 -3.17 -5.52 -1.64
C LEU A 114 -3.95 -6.54 -2.46
N LEU A 115 -3.43 -7.76 -2.57
CA LEU A 115 -4.05 -8.79 -3.38
C LEU A 115 -5.42 -9.18 -2.84
N GLY A 116 -5.52 -9.39 -1.54
CA GLY A 116 -6.79 -9.75 -0.91
C GLY A 116 -7.85 -8.70 -1.10
N ARG A 117 -7.51 -7.42 -0.94
CA ARG A 117 -8.46 -6.34 -1.15
C ARG A 117 -8.81 -6.18 -2.62
N ALA A 118 -7.83 -6.30 -3.52
CA ALA A 118 -8.08 -6.21 -4.95
C ALA A 118 -9.04 -7.29 -5.42
N GLU A 119 -8.85 -8.53 -4.98
CA GLU A 119 -9.73 -9.63 -5.31
C GLU A 119 -11.15 -9.39 -4.80
N ALA A 120 -11.29 -8.88 -3.59
CA ALA A 120 -12.58 -8.56 -3.01
C ALA A 120 -13.31 -7.48 -3.81
N LEU A 121 -12.59 -6.43 -4.23
CA LEU A 121 -13.17 -5.34 -5.01
C LEU A 121 -13.59 -5.80 -6.40
N VAL A 122 -12.78 -6.61 -7.05
CA VAL A 122 -13.09 -7.13 -8.39
C VAL A 122 -14.31 -8.05 -8.33
N ARG A 123 -14.39 -8.93 -7.33
CA ARG A 123 -15.54 -9.80 -7.12
C ARG A 123 -16.83 -9.00 -6.91
N THR A 124 -16.76 -7.95 -6.13
CA THR A 124 -17.91 -7.10 -5.85
C THR A 124 -18.45 -6.46 -7.13
N ARG A 125 -17.56 -6.06 -8.03
CA ARG A 125 -17.94 -5.46 -9.31
C ARG A 125 -18.55 -6.47 -10.28
N ALA A 126 -18.12 -7.71 -10.20
CA ALA A 126 -18.59 -8.77 -11.09
C ALA A 126 -19.98 -9.29 -10.69
N ALA A 127 -20.38 -9.04 -9.46
CA ALA A 127 -21.66 -9.52 -8.94
C ALA A 127 -22.87 -8.72 -9.46
#